data_f6fedccb68e8d07082bab5ed4616f553
#
_entry.id   f6fedccb68e8d07082bab5ed4616f553
#
_cell.length_a   1.000
_cell.length_b   1.000
_cell.length_c   1.000
_cell.angle_alpha   90.00
_cell.angle_beta   90.00
_cell.angle_gamma   90.00
#
_symmetry.space_group_name_H-M   'P 1'
#
loop_
_entity.id
_entity.type
_entity.pdbx_description
1 polymer ?
#
loop_
_entity_poly.entity_id
_entity_poly.type
_entity_poly.pdbx_seq_one_letter_code
_entity_poly.pdbx_strand_id
1 'polypeptide(L)'
;MARMYYDEDANLDLLAGKTIAIIGYGSQGHAHALNLKDSGLNVIVGLYPGSKSAQKAEAAGLTVKSVADAAKAADFIMILLPDEVQKTVYKNEIEPNLEAGNVVAFAHGFNIHFGQVVPPAEVDVVMVAPKGPGHLVRRTYEQGQGVPALFAVYQNASGQARDRAMAYARGIGGTRAGILETTFREETETDLFGEQAVLCGGLSALIKAGFETLVEAGYQPELAYFECLHEVKLIVDLVVEGGLATMRDSISNTAEYGDYTRGPRVVNEQTKAEMRKILREIQSGQFAREFVLENQSGKPGFTAMRRQEAEHPIEVVGKDLRAMFSWLKKV
;
A
#
# COMPACT_ATOMS: atom_id res chain seq x y z
N MET A 1 -11.77 -22.63 1.52
CA MET A 1 -11.32 -21.29 1.90
C MET A 1 -9.82 -21.31 1.97
N ALA A 2 -9.17 -20.22 1.59
CA ALA A 2 -7.73 -20.05 1.82
C ALA A 2 -7.45 -20.09 3.34
N ARG A 3 -6.28 -20.65 3.71
CA ARG A 3 -5.89 -20.72 5.11
C ARG A 3 -5.38 -19.36 5.57
N MET A 4 -5.91 -18.88 6.69
CA MET A 4 -5.39 -17.72 7.41
C MET A 4 -4.42 -18.19 8.49
N TYR A 5 -3.37 -17.43 8.73
CA TYR A 5 -2.35 -17.69 9.75
C TYR A 5 -2.36 -16.55 10.76
N TYR A 6 -2.15 -16.89 12.04
CA TYR A 6 -2.22 -15.98 13.17
C TYR A 6 -0.94 -16.01 14.01
N ASP A 7 -0.92 -15.37 15.16
CA ASP A 7 0.27 -15.26 16.03
C ASP A 7 0.87 -16.62 16.42
N GLU A 8 0.04 -17.64 16.63
CA GLU A 8 0.46 -19.00 16.97
C GLU A 8 1.18 -19.73 15.83
N ASP A 9 0.94 -19.33 14.58
CA ASP A 9 1.58 -19.92 13.40
C ASP A 9 2.97 -19.30 13.10
N ALA A 10 3.35 -18.22 13.77
CA ALA A 10 4.55 -17.45 13.49
C ALA A 10 5.51 -17.42 14.68
N ASN A 11 6.79 -17.71 14.47
CA ASN A 11 7.82 -17.67 15.51
C ASN A 11 8.70 -16.43 15.37
N LEU A 12 8.52 -15.45 16.25
CA LEU A 12 9.29 -14.20 16.25
C LEU A 12 10.78 -14.41 16.59
N ASP A 13 11.12 -15.48 17.34
CA ASP A 13 12.49 -15.76 17.77
C ASP A 13 13.44 -16.03 16.59
N LEU A 14 12.90 -16.35 15.39
CA LEU A 14 13.70 -16.48 14.17
C LEU A 14 14.39 -15.17 13.75
N LEU A 15 13.89 -14.05 14.24
CA LEU A 15 14.48 -12.72 14.02
C LEU A 15 15.20 -12.18 15.26
N ALA A 16 15.22 -12.93 16.38
CA ALA A 16 15.96 -12.54 17.57
C ALA A 16 17.47 -12.51 17.30
N GLY A 17 18.14 -11.43 17.72
CA GLY A 17 19.57 -11.22 17.46
C GLY A 17 19.93 -10.90 16.01
N LYS A 18 18.96 -10.86 15.09
CA LYS A 18 19.14 -10.43 13.71
C LYS A 18 19.00 -8.93 13.57
N THR A 19 19.75 -8.35 12.66
CA THR A 19 19.59 -6.93 12.28
C THR A 19 18.63 -6.82 11.11
N ILE A 20 17.58 -6.02 11.28
CA ILE A 20 16.59 -5.74 10.24
C ILE A 20 16.82 -4.33 9.72
N ALA A 21 17.12 -4.20 8.44
CA ALA A 21 17.21 -2.91 7.76
C ALA A 21 15.87 -2.58 7.09
N ILE A 22 15.32 -1.43 7.40
CA ILE A 22 14.19 -0.82 6.70
C ILE A 22 14.76 0.22 5.73
N ILE A 23 14.70 -0.07 4.45
CA ILE A 23 15.18 0.83 3.41
C ILE A 23 14.05 1.73 2.95
N GLY A 24 14.13 3.01 3.35
CA GLY A 24 13.06 4.00 3.21
C GLY A 24 12.26 4.20 4.50
N TYR A 25 11.83 5.45 4.73
CA TYR A 25 11.07 5.83 5.94
C TYR A 25 9.86 6.71 5.55
N GLY A 26 9.13 6.24 4.54
CA GLY A 26 7.82 6.75 4.16
C GLY A 26 6.70 6.20 5.04
N SER A 27 5.47 6.16 4.52
CA SER A 27 4.30 5.69 5.27
C SER A 27 4.47 4.26 5.80
N GLN A 28 4.84 3.31 4.96
CA GLN A 28 5.08 1.92 5.39
C GLN A 28 6.37 1.78 6.20
N GLY A 29 7.48 2.41 5.74
CA GLY A 29 8.78 2.31 6.41
C GLY A 29 8.76 2.78 7.86
N HIS A 30 8.07 3.88 8.13
CA HIS A 30 7.83 4.36 9.50
C HIS A 30 7.08 3.32 10.35
N ALA A 31 5.98 2.78 9.84
CA ALA A 31 5.16 1.82 10.56
C ALA A 31 5.91 0.50 10.83
N HIS A 32 6.54 -0.08 9.80
CA HIS A 32 7.31 -1.31 9.94
C HIS A 32 8.46 -1.15 10.94
N ALA A 33 9.27 -0.08 10.80
CA ALA A 33 10.41 0.14 11.68
C ALA A 33 10.02 0.26 13.15
N LEU A 34 8.96 1.02 13.46
CA LEU A 34 8.52 1.20 14.83
C LEU A 34 7.83 -0.03 15.41
N ASN A 35 7.00 -0.72 14.62
CA ASN A 35 6.34 -1.94 15.09
C ASN A 35 7.34 -3.05 15.40
N LEU A 36 8.35 -3.25 14.53
CA LEU A 36 9.44 -4.21 14.77
C LEU A 36 10.27 -3.83 16.00
N LYS A 37 10.60 -2.54 16.19
CA LYS A 37 11.30 -2.05 17.36
C LYS A 37 10.50 -2.32 18.64
N ASP A 38 9.20 -2.00 18.64
CA ASP A 38 8.30 -2.24 19.77
C ASP A 38 8.06 -3.74 20.02
N SER A 39 8.29 -4.58 19.02
CA SER A 39 8.32 -6.07 19.14
C SER A 39 9.66 -6.59 19.70
N GLY A 40 10.60 -5.71 20.08
CA GLY A 40 11.89 -6.07 20.69
C GLY A 40 12.97 -6.47 19.69
N LEU A 41 12.81 -6.19 18.40
CA LEU A 41 13.77 -6.53 17.37
C LEU A 41 14.78 -5.40 17.11
N ASN A 42 15.97 -5.76 16.64
CA ASN A 42 17.02 -4.81 16.29
C ASN A 42 16.77 -4.23 14.89
N VAL A 43 16.41 -2.95 14.83
CA VAL A 43 16.01 -2.25 13.60
C VAL A 43 16.93 -1.08 13.31
N ILE A 44 17.42 -1.02 12.07
CA ILE A 44 18.13 0.13 11.50
C ILE A 44 17.36 0.65 10.28
N VAL A 45 17.54 1.93 9.96
CA VAL A 45 16.88 2.56 8.82
C VAL A 45 17.93 2.99 7.80
N GLY A 46 17.77 2.57 6.55
CA GLY A 46 18.62 2.95 5.43
C GLY A 46 17.99 4.10 4.64
N LEU A 47 18.68 5.24 4.54
CA LEU A 47 18.21 6.43 3.83
C LEU A 47 19.34 7.04 2.97
N TYR A 48 18.93 7.74 1.90
CA TYR A 48 19.90 8.53 1.12
C TYR A 48 20.39 9.74 1.91
N PRO A 49 21.62 10.23 1.66
CA PRO A 49 22.17 11.41 2.34
C PRO A 49 21.28 12.64 2.16
N GLY A 50 20.97 13.32 3.25
CA GLY A 50 20.11 14.52 3.23
C GLY A 50 18.60 14.23 3.21
N SER A 51 18.18 12.99 3.42
CA SER A 51 16.77 12.65 3.54
C SER A 51 16.09 13.39 4.69
N LYS A 52 14.98 14.07 4.40
CA LYS A 52 14.15 14.75 5.40
C LYS A 52 13.56 13.79 6.45
N SER A 53 13.51 12.50 6.14
CA SER A 53 12.98 11.47 7.05
C SER A 53 14.01 11.04 8.10
N ALA A 54 15.31 11.36 7.93
CA ALA A 54 16.37 10.95 8.87
C ALA A 54 16.10 11.49 10.27
N GLN A 55 15.85 12.79 10.40
CA GLN A 55 15.54 13.42 11.68
C GLN A 55 14.32 12.81 12.38
N LYS A 56 13.29 12.43 11.60
CA LYS A 56 12.08 11.78 12.15
C LYS A 56 12.39 10.38 12.68
N ALA A 57 13.21 9.61 11.96
CA ALA A 57 13.61 8.28 12.38
C ALA A 57 14.51 8.33 13.62
N GLU A 58 15.48 9.24 13.68
CA GLU A 58 16.37 9.46 14.82
C GLU A 58 15.59 9.93 16.06
N ALA A 59 14.65 10.87 15.88
CA ALA A 59 13.78 11.33 16.97
C ALA A 59 12.88 10.22 17.55
N ALA A 60 12.55 9.20 16.72
CA ALA A 60 11.85 7.99 17.15
C ALA A 60 12.81 6.94 17.77
N GLY A 61 14.08 7.27 17.95
CA GLY A 61 15.10 6.42 18.57
C GLY A 61 15.52 5.26 17.68
N LEU A 62 15.54 5.44 16.37
CA LEU A 62 16.06 4.49 15.37
C LEU A 62 17.45 4.92 14.90
N THR A 63 18.32 3.94 14.66
CA THR A 63 19.63 4.19 14.05
C THR A 63 19.46 4.38 12.56
N VAL A 64 19.92 5.53 12.03
CA VAL A 64 19.90 5.83 10.60
C VAL A 64 21.30 5.63 10.01
N LYS A 65 21.38 4.98 8.86
CA LYS A 65 22.58 4.73 8.08
C LYS A 65 22.35 5.09 6.61
N SER A 66 23.41 5.12 5.79
CA SER A 66 23.26 5.07 4.34
C SER A 66 22.57 3.76 3.93
N VAL A 67 21.98 3.72 2.74
CA VAL A 67 21.33 2.49 2.23
C VAL A 67 22.35 1.35 2.15
N ALA A 68 23.55 1.63 1.63
CA ALA A 68 24.63 0.64 1.50
C ALA A 68 25.11 0.12 2.87
N ASP A 69 25.34 1.01 3.85
CA ASP A 69 25.76 0.60 5.20
C ASP A 69 24.67 -0.15 5.95
N ALA A 70 23.40 0.20 5.72
CA ALA A 70 22.27 -0.52 6.29
C ALA A 70 22.14 -1.92 5.69
N ALA A 71 22.24 -2.05 4.36
CA ALA A 71 22.21 -3.34 3.68
C ALA A 71 23.35 -4.25 4.13
N LYS A 72 24.58 -3.71 4.22
CA LYS A 72 25.78 -4.45 4.68
C LYS A 72 25.66 -4.97 6.13
N ALA A 73 24.96 -4.22 7.00
CA ALA A 73 24.84 -4.56 8.41
C ALA A 73 23.66 -5.49 8.71
N ALA A 74 22.82 -5.77 7.74
CA ALA A 74 21.54 -6.44 7.97
C ALA A 74 21.53 -7.91 7.57
N ASP A 75 20.82 -8.73 8.34
CA ASP A 75 20.43 -10.08 7.97
C ASP A 75 19.13 -10.10 7.16
N PHE A 76 18.24 -9.13 7.42
CA PHE A 76 16.93 -8.99 6.77
C PHE A 76 16.77 -7.57 6.25
N ILE A 77 16.60 -7.40 4.94
CA ILE A 77 16.53 -6.11 4.26
C ILE A 77 15.11 -5.95 3.68
N MET A 78 14.31 -5.09 4.29
CA MET A 78 12.97 -4.73 3.80
C MET A 78 13.05 -3.45 2.98
N ILE A 79 12.71 -3.55 1.70
CA ILE A 79 12.75 -2.42 0.75
C ILE A 79 11.38 -1.76 0.69
N LEU A 80 11.28 -0.53 1.24
CA LEU A 80 10.06 0.28 1.32
C LEU A 80 10.25 1.64 0.63
N LEU A 81 10.96 1.61 -0.48
CA LEU A 81 11.14 2.73 -1.39
C LEU A 81 10.00 2.76 -2.42
N PRO A 82 9.69 3.91 -3.04
CA PRO A 82 8.81 3.97 -4.21
C PRO A 82 9.32 3.04 -5.33
N ASP A 83 8.39 2.36 -6.02
CA ASP A 83 8.73 1.31 -6.98
C ASP A 83 9.66 1.78 -8.08
N GLU A 84 9.49 3.00 -8.54
CA GLU A 84 10.29 3.58 -9.63
C GLU A 84 11.77 3.81 -9.29
N VAL A 85 12.12 3.86 -8.00
CA VAL A 85 13.53 4.06 -7.58
C VAL A 85 14.19 2.78 -7.08
N GLN A 86 13.42 1.74 -6.77
CA GLN A 86 13.93 0.50 -6.17
C GLN A 86 15.01 -0.15 -7.04
N LYS A 87 14.79 -0.26 -8.35
CA LYS A 87 15.76 -0.85 -9.29
C LYS A 87 17.15 -0.22 -9.16
N THR A 88 17.21 1.11 -9.17
CA THR A 88 18.47 1.84 -9.14
C THR A 88 19.16 1.73 -7.79
N VAL A 89 18.40 1.89 -6.70
CA VAL A 89 18.94 1.78 -5.35
C VAL A 89 19.37 0.35 -5.05
N TYR A 90 18.56 -0.63 -5.43
CA TYR A 90 18.91 -2.04 -5.28
C TYR A 90 20.23 -2.37 -5.97
N LYS A 91 20.37 -2.01 -7.26
CA LYS A 91 21.55 -2.32 -8.06
C LYS A 91 22.83 -1.67 -7.54
N ASN A 92 22.72 -0.42 -7.05
CA ASN A 92 23.90 0.37 -6.70
C ASN A 92 24.29 0.25 -5.22
N GLU A 93 23.32 0.03 -4.32
CA GLU A 93 23.56 0.15 -2.89
C GLU A 93 23.19 -1.11 -2.08
N ILE A 94 22.24 -1.95 -2.57
CA ILE A 94 21.83 -3.13 -1.84
C ILE A 94 22.53 -4.38 -2.35
N GLU A 95 22.42 -4.68 -3.64
CA GLU A 95 22.97 -5.89 -4.26
C GLU A 95 24.47 -6.10 -3.97
N PRO A 96 25.34 -5.08 -4.06
CA PRO A 96 26.77 -5.23 -3.78
C PRO A 96 27.11 -5.57 -2.32
N ASN A 97 26.14 -5.42 -1.40
CA ASN A 97 26.31 -5.64 0.03
C ASN A 97 25.52 -6.86 0.54
N LEU A 98 24.92 -7.65 -0.37
CA LEU A 98 24.23 -8.88 0.01
C LEU A 98 25.21 -10.01 0.24
N GLU A 99 24.92 -10.81 1.27
CA GLU A 99 25.65 -12.03 1.60
C GLU A 99 24.71 -13.24 1.54
N ALA A 100 25.28 -14.43 1.32
CA ALA A 100 24.51 -15.66 1.34
C ALA A 100 23.75 -15.83 2.67
N GLY A 101 22.46 -16.15 2.56
CA GLY A 101 21.56 -16.29 3.71
C GLY A 101 20.86 -15.01 4.15
N ASN A 102 21.15 -13.85 3.55
CA ASN A 102 20.33 -12.66 3.74
C ASN A 102 18.90 -12.87 3.25
N VAL A 103 17.97 -12.08 3.78
CA VAL A 103 16.60 -11.99 3.29
C VAL A 103 16.40 -10.63 2.63
N VAL A 104 15.98 -10.61 1.38
CA VAL A 104 15.52 -9.42 0.68
C VAL A 104 13.99 -9.45 0.64
N ALA A 105 13.37 -8.42 1.20
CA ALA A 105 11.93 -8.39 1.42
C ALA A 105 11.29 -7.14 0.81
N PHE A 106 10.03 -7.30 0.42
CA PHE A 106 9.21 -6.26 -0.22
C PHE A 106 7.84 -6.19 0.46
N ALA A 107 7.17 -5.05 0.35
CA ALA A 107 5.77 -4.90 0.76
C ALA A 107 4.79 -4.85 -0.44
N HIS A 108 5.30 -4.93 -1.66
CA HIS A 108 4.58 -5.03 -2.91
C HIS A 108 5.44 -5.77 -3.94
N GLY A 109 4.82 -6.59 -4.78
CA GLY A 109 5.57 -7.50 -5.65
C GLY A 109 6.07 -6.92 -6.96
N PHE A 110 5.77 -5.65 -7.31
CA PHE A 110 6.01 -5.02 -8.62
C PHE A 110 7.42 -5.28 -9.17
N ASN A 111 8.44 -4.92 -8.43
CA ASN A 111 9.83 -4.95 -8.92
C ASN A 111 10.38 -6.36 -9.13
N ILE A 112 9.91 -7.34 -8.37
CA ILE A 112 10.25 -8.75 -8.55
C ILE A 112 9.42 -9.35 -9.70
N HIS A 113 8.09 -9.16 -9.68
CA HIS A 113 7.19 -9.73 -10.68
C HIS A 113 7.52 -9.27 -12.11
N PHE A 114 7.83 -7.99 -12.29
CA PHE A 114 8.19 -7.44 -13.60
C PHE A 114 9.70 -7.40 -13.88
N GLY A 115 10.51 -8.15 -13.10
CA GLY A 115 11.93 -8.33 -13.35
C GLY A 115 12.77 -7.05 -13.30
N GLN A 116 12.34 -6.03 -12.57
CA GLN A 116 13.12 -4.81 -12.36
C GLN A 116 14.22 -5.02 -11.31
N VAL A 117 14.00 -5.89 -10.35
CA VAL A 117 14.96 -6.36 -9.36
C VAL A 117 15.08 -7.88 -9.48
N VAL A 118 16.32 -8.35 -9.61
CA VAL A 118 16.66 -9.78 -9.74
C VAL A 118 17.71 -10.11 -8.69
N PRO A 119 17.30 -10.61 -7.50
CA PRO A 119 18.22 -10.98 -6.45
C PRO A 119 19.08 -12.20 -6.81
N PRO A 120 20.32 -12.30 -6.25
CA PRO A 120 21.17 -13.47 -6.45
C PRO A 120 20.56 -14.72 -5.81
N ALA A 121 20.98 -15.90 -6.31
CA ALA A 121 20.37 -17.18 -5.93
C ALA A 121 20.59 -17.58 -4.46
N GLU A 122 21.56 -16.97 -3.79
CA GLU A 122 22.02 -17.29 -2.44
C GLU A 122 21.22 -16.59 -1.34
N VAL A 123 20.26 -15.73 -1.68
CA VAL A 123 19.43 -14.99 -0.71
C VAL A 123 17.98 -15.47 -0.73
N ASP A 124 17.29 -15.35 0.38
CA ASP A 124 15.84 -15.49 0.41
C ASP A 124 15.16 -14.26 -0.17
N VAL A 125 14.07 -14.43 -0.92
CA VAL A 125 13.25 -13.33 -1.41
C VAL A 125 11.81 -13.54 -0.97
N VAL A 126 11.31 -12.61 -0.17
CA VAL A 126 9.99 -12.70 0.44
C VAL A 126 9.20 -11.40 0.27
N MET A 127 7.91 -11.49 0.47
CA MET A 127 7.01 -10.34 0.55
C MET A 127 6.18 -10.41 1.82
N VAL A 128 5.99 -9.27 2.46
CA VAL A 128 5.01 -9.07 3.53
C VAL A 128 4.30 -7.75 3.26
N ALA A 129 3.06 -7.84 2.79
CA ALA A 129 2.27 -6.74 2.26
C ALA A 129 1.03 -6.45 3.14
N PRO A 130 1.10 -5.52 4.11
CA PRO A 130 -0.07 -5.09 4.85
C PRO A 130 -1.11 -4.47 3.90
N LYS A 131 -2.38 -4.86 4.04
CA LYS A 131 -3.48 -4.33 3.22
C LYS A 131 -4.11 -3.11 3.88
N GLY A 132 -3.32 -2.03 3.93
CA GLY A 132 -3.72 -0.73 4.46
C GLY A 132 -2.57 0.27 4.48
N PRO A 133 -2.89 1.57 4.54
CA PRO A 133 -1.90 2.64 4.60
C PRO A 133 -1.00 2.51 5.85
N GLY A 134 0.27 2.87 5.74
CA GLY A 134 1.24 2.69 6.83
C GLY A 134 0.85 3.37 8.14
N HIS A 135 0.23 4.55 8.10
CA HIS A 135 -0.25 5.21 9.33
C HIS A 135 -1.34 4.40 10.06
N LEU A 136 -2.15 3.61 9.35
CA LEU A 136 -3.10 2.68 9.95
C LEU A 136 -2.38 1.44 10.50
N VAL A 137 -1.40 0.90 9.77
CA VAL A 137 -0.56 -0.21 10.26
C VAL A 137 0.08 0.16 11.60
N ARG A 138 0.59 1.39 11.77
CA ARG A 138 1.14 1.84 13.04
C ARG A 138 0.07 2.01 14.11
N ARG A 139 -0.99 2.75 13.81
CA ARG A 139 -2.06 3.06 14.78
C ARG A 139 -2.75 1.82 15.34
N THR A 140 -3.10 0.86 14.48
CA THR A 140 -3.75 -0.39 14.92
C THR A 140 -2.80 -1.23 15.76
N TYR A 141 -1.49 -1.25 15.42
CA TYR A 141 -0.48 -1.93 16.23
C TYR A 141 -0.39 -1.35 17.65
N GLU A 142 -0.35 -0.02 17.79
CA GLU A 142 -0.35 0.67 19.10
C GLU A 142 -1.60 0.38 19.94
N GLN A 143 -2.71 0.07 19.28
CA GLN A 143 -3.97 -0.35 19.91
C GLN A 143 -4.01 -1.85 20.29
N GLY A 144 -2.92 -2.58 20.09
CA GLY A 144 -2.89 -4.03 20.30
C GLY A 144 -3.55 -4.85 19.19
N GLN A 145 -3.97 -4.20 18.12
CA GLN A 145 -4.60 -4.80 16.94
C GLN A 145 -3.58 -4.96 15.80
N GLY A 146 -4.05 -5.31 14.59
CA GLY A 146 -3.24 -5.41 13.40
C GLY A 146 -4.02 -5.05 12.14
N VAL A 147 -3.30 -4.85 11.05
CA VAL A 147 -3.86 -4.78 9.70
C VAL A 147 -3.61 -6.12 9.02
N PRO A 148 -4.62 -6.75 8.40
CA PRO A 148 -4.42 -7.98 7.64
C PRO A 148 -3.31 -7.80 6.61
N ALA A 149 -2.50 -8.85 6.40
CA ALA A 149 -1.40 -8.79 5.46
C ALA A 149 -1.36 -10.04 4.56
N LEU A 150 -0.72 -9.89 3.41
CA LEU A 150 -0.33 -11.00 2.56
C LEU A 150 1.14 -11.30 2.79
N PHE A 151 1.54 -12.57 2.65
CA PHE A 151 2.94 -12.93 2.54
C PHE A 151 3.17 -13.90 1.39
N ALA A 152 4.36 -13.84 0.80
CA ALA A 152 4.76 -14.73 -0.28
C ALA A 152 6.25 -15.02 -0.24
N VAL A 153 6.64 -16.17 -0.77
CA VAL A 153 8.02 -16.56 -1.00
C VAL A 153 8.27 -16.63 -2.50
N TYR A 154 9.22 -15.83 -2.98
CA TYR A 154 9.69 -15.89 -4.36
C TYR A 154 10.89 -16.83 -4.49
N GLN A 155 11.84 -16.74 -3.55
CA GLN A 155 13.06 -17.54 -3.52
C GLN A 155 13.34 -17.99 -2.08
N ASN A 156 13.70 -19.27 -1.92
CA ASN A 156 13.95 -19.91 -0.64
C ASN A 156 15.33 -20.58 -0.64
N ALA A 157 16.38 -19.77 -0.60
CA ALA A 157 17.76 -20.24 -0.61
C ALA A 157 18.15 -20.94 0.70
N SER A 158 17.67 -20.42 1.83
CA SER A 158 17.98 -20.94 3.16
C SER A 158 17.13 -22.17 3.58
N GLY A 159 16.02 -22.42 2.89
CA GLY A 159 14.99 -23.36 3.33
C GLY A 159 14.05 -22.82 4.43
N GLN A 160 14.24 -21.57 4.89
CA GLN A 160 13.48 -20.93 5.99
C GLN A 160 12.77 -19.65 5.58
N ALA A 161 12.75 -19.31 4.29
CA ALA A 161 12.20 -18.04 3.81
C ALA A 161 10.75 -17.78 4.26
N ARG A 162 9.92 -18.82 4.23
CA ARG A 162 8.52 -18.78 4.67
C ARG A 162 8.40 -18.40 6.15
N ASP A 163 9.12 -19.10 7.01
CA ASP A 163 9.03 -18.89 8.45
C ASP A 163 9.59 -17.52 8.85
N ARG A 164 10.64 -17.06 8.16
CA ARG A 164 11.18 -15.68 8.33
C ARG A 164 10.20 -14.61 7.90
N ALA A 165 9.47 -14.81 6.79
CA ALA A 165 8.40 -13.90 6.35
C ALA A 165 7.27 -13.82 7.38
N MET A 166 6.85 -14.96 7.92
CA MET A 166 5.84 -15.05 8.96
C MET A 166 6.29 -14.38 10.27
N ALA A 167 7.54 -14.59 10.68
CA ALA A 167 8.14 -13.93 11.83
C ALA A 167 8.14 -12.40 11.67
N TYR A 168 8.49 -11.92 10.47
CA TYR A 168 8.42 -10.49 10.15
C TYR A 168 6.99 -9.95 10.21
N ALA A 169 6.03 -10.67 9.61
CA ALA A 169 4.61 -10.29 9.65
C ALA A 169 4.08 -10.20 11.09
N ARG A 170 4.51 -11.12 11.98
CA ARG A 170 4.23 -11.05 13.41
C ARG A 170 4.85 -9.82 14.06
N GLY A 171 6.10 -9.51 13.76
CA GLY A 171 6.82 -8.35 14.27
C GLY A 171 6.15 -7.01 13.93
N ILE A 172 5.52 -6.91 12.76
CA ILE A 172 4.74 -5.71 12.40
C ILE A 172 3.27 -5.75 12.85
N GLY A 173 2.82 -6.86 13.49
CA GLY A 173 1.46 -7.02 14.02
C GLY A 173 0.42 -7.54 13.02
N GLY A 174 0.83 -7.93 11.81
CA GLY A 174 -0.10 -8.44 10.78
C GLY A 174 -0.82 -9.71 11.20
N THR A 175 -0.14 -10.62 11.89
CA THR A 175 -0.70 -11.90 12.37
C THR A 175 -1.80 -11.74 13.42
N ARG A 176 -1.90 -10.60 14.10
CA ARG A 176 -3.01 -10.30 15.03
C ARG A 176 -4.35 -10.21 14.31
N ALA A 177 -4.34 -9.69 13.08
CA ALA A 177 -5.54 -9.60 12.23
C ALA A 177 -5.68 -10.81 11.28
N GLY A 178 -4.60 -11.57 11.11
CA GLY A 178 -4.48 -12.69 10.20
C GLY A 178 -3.73 -12.35 8.92
N ILE A 179 -2.91 -13.30 8.47
CA ILE A 179 -2.15 -13.18 7.22
C ILE A 179 -2.50 -14.32 6.27
N LEU A 180 -2.45 -14.04 4.98
CA LEU A 180 -2.76 -14.97 3.90
C LEU A 180 -1.52 -15.23 3.05
N GLU A 181 -1.24 -16.50 2.77
CA GLU A 181 -0.19 -16.89 1.83
C GLU A 181 -0.64 -16.69 0.39
N THR A 182 0.20 -16.08 -0.42
CA THR A 182 -0.04 -15.79 -1.82
C THR A 182 1.26 -15.94 -2.64
N THR A 183 1.28 -15.43 -3.86
CA THR A 183 2.47 -15.34 -4.72
C THR A 183 2.77 -13.89 -5.07
N PHE A 184 4.00 -13.58 -5.43
CA PHE A 184 4.38 -12.25 -5.95
C PHE A 184 3.51 -11.83 -7.14
N ARG A 185 3.22 -12.78 -8.02
CA ARG A 185 2.34 -12.53 -9.17
C ARG A 185 0.93 -12.16 -8.74
N GLU A 186 0.32 -12.98 -7.91
CA GLU A 186 -1.08 -12.79 -7.49
C GLU A 186 -1.25 -11.48 -6.73
N GLU A 187 -0.36 -11.21 -5.77
CA GLU A 187 -0.37 -9.94 -5.02
C GLU A 187 -0.22 -8.75 -5.96
N THR A 188 0.79 -8.75 -6.84
CA THR A 188 1.05 -7.62 -7.73
C THR A 188 -0.12 -7.36 -8.67
N GLU A 189 -0.66 -8.40 -9.31
CA GLU A 189 -1.74 -8.25 -10.27
C GLU A 189 -3.04 -7.78 -9.59
N THR A 190 -3.36 -8.32 -8.41
CA THR A 190 -4.59 -7.96 -7.69
C THR A 190 -4.50 -6.61 -7.00
N ASP A 191 -3.36 -6.23 -6.46
CA ASP A 191 -3.13 -4.94 -5.84
C ASP A 191 -3.22 -3.81 -6.87
N LEU A 192 -2.46 -3.92 -7.97
CA LEU A 192 -2.52 -2.96 -9.08
C LEU A 192 -3.94 -2.84 -9.66
N PHE A 193 -4.64 -3.96 -9.84
CA PHE A 193 -6.02 -3.93 -10.31
C PHE A 193 -6.95 -3.24 -9.31
N GLY A 194 -6.83 -3.59 -8.02
CA GLY A 194 -7.65 -3.02 -6.96
C GLY A 194 -7.52 -1.51 -6.86
N GLU A 195 -6.28 -0.99 -6.89
CA GLU A 195 -6.05 0.46 -6.80
C GLU A 195 -6.44 1.21 -8.08
N GLN A 196 -6.26 0.62 -9.26
CA GLN A 196 -6.62 1.26 -10.53
C GLN A 196 -8.12 1.25 -10.79
N ALA A 197 -8.76 0.09 -10.64
CA ALA A 197 -10.15 -0.11 -11.06
C ALA A 197 -11.18 0.20 -9.96
N VAL A 198 -10.80 0.16 -8.68
CA VAL A 198 -11.75 0.26 -7.56
C VAL A 198 -11.33 1.31 -6.53
N LEU A 199 -10.22 1.07 -5.80
CA LEU A 199 -9.91 1.78 -4.54
C LEU A 199 -9.48 3.23 -4.75
N CYS A 200 -8.71 3.51 -5.79
CA CYS A 200 -8.21 4.84 -6.09
C CYS A 200 -8.81 5.35 -7.41
N GLY A 201 -8.46 4.76 -8.55
CA GLY A 201 -8.87 5.26 -9.86
C GLY A 201 -10.39 5.22 -10.06
N GLY A 202 -11.01 4.05 -9.87
CA GLY A 202 -12.45 3.88 -10.03
C GLY A 202 -13.27 4.78 -9.10
N LEU A 203 -12.93 4.79 -7.81
CA LEU A 203 -13.63 5.59 -6.81
C LEU A 203 -13.49 7.10 -7.09
N SER A 204 -12.27 7.57 -7.37
CA SER A 204 -12.03 8.99 -7.68
C SER A 204 -12.79 9.45 -8.92
N ALA A 205 -12.82 8.63 -9.97
CA ALA A 205 -13.54 8.93 -11.20
C ALA A 205 -15.06 8.96 -10.97
N LEU A 206 -15.60 8.03 -10.17
CA LEU A 206 -17.03 8.00 -9.82
C LEU A 206 -17.44 9.24 -9.04
N ILE A 207 -16.65 9.62 -8.02
CA ILE A 207 -16.88 10.81 -7.21
C ILE A 207 -16.89 12.09 -8.08
N LYS A 208 -15.88 12.24 -8.95
CA LYS A 208 -15.79 13.41 -9.83
C LYS A 208 -16.96 13.48 -10.79
N ALA A 209 -17.29 12.38 -11.45
CA ALA A 209 -18.43 12.33 -12.37
C ALA A 209 -19.77 12.68 -11.69
N GLY A 210 -19.98 12.23 -10.46
CA GLY A 210 -21.16 12.60 -9.66
C GLY A 210 -21.18 14.09 -9.35
N PHE A 211 -20.07 14.63 -8.84
CA PHE A 211 -19.92 16.05 -8.55
C PHE A 211 -20.16 16.94 -9.79
N GLU A 212 -19.50 16.64 -10.90
CA GLU A 212 -19.63 17.38 -12.17
C GLU A 212 -21.07 17.35 -12.66
N THR A 213 -21.72 16.21 -12.64
CA THR A 213 -23.12 16.03 -13.08
C THR A 213 -24.08 16.95 -12.30
N LEU A 214 -23.90 17.04 -10.98
CA LEU A 214 -24.74 17.91 -10.14
C LEU A 214 -24.45 19.40 -10.40
N VAL A 215 -23.19 19.79 -10.50
CA VAL A 215 -22.79 21.19 -10.76
C VAL A 215 -23.24 21.63 -12.15
N GLU A 216 -23.10 20.80 -13.19
CA GLU A 216 -23.60 21.07 -14.54
C GLU A 216 -25.14 21.23 -14.58
N ALA A 217 -25.85 20.55 -13.71
CA ALA A 217 -27.29 20.69 -13.55
C ALA A 217 -27.70 21.95 -12.75
N GLY A 218 -26.73 22.76 -12.29
CA GLY A 218 -26.95 24.02 -11.59
C GLY A 218 -27.09 23.92 -10.08
N TYR A 219 -26.76 22.77 -9.48
CA TYR A 219 -26.71 22.63 -8.02
C TYR A 219 -25.44 23.28 -7.44
N GLN A 220 -25.52 23.69 -6.16
CA GLN A 220 -24.40 24.29 -5.44
C GLN A 220 -23.22 23.31 -5.34
N PRO A 221 -22.00 23.73 -5.69
CA PRO A 221 -20.82 22.86 -5.61
C PRO A 221 -20.56 22.30 -4.21
N GLU A 222 -20.86 23.06 -3.17
CA GLU A 222 -20.73 22.64 -1.77
C GLU A 222 -21.67 21.47 -1.45
N LEU A 223 -22.91 21.52 -1.94
CA LEU A 223 -23.89 20.43 -1.78
C LEU A 223 -23.42 19.19 -2.57
N ALA A 224 -23.00 19.37 -3.82
CA ALA A 224 -22.47 18.30 -4.64
C ALA A 224 -21.23 17.62 -3.98
N TYR A 225 -20.38 18.39 -3.30
CA TYR A 225 -19.24 17.87 -2.54
C TYR A 225 -19.70 17.00 -1.36
N PHE A 226 -20.68 17.44 -0.58
CA PHE A 226 -21.20 16.65 0.54
C PHE A 226 -21.79 15.32 0.06
N GLU A 227 -22.65 15.37 -0.94
CA GLU A 227 -23.37 14.19 -1.45
C GLU A 227 -22.45 13.19 -2.18
N CYS A 228 -21.47 13.66 -2.94
CA CYS A 228 -20.66 12.79 -3.79
C CYS A 228 -19.30 12.43 -3.20
N LEU A 229 -18.78 13.16 -2.19
CA LEU A 229 -17.47 12.89 -1.63
C LEU A 229 -17.49 12.70 -0.11
N HIS A 230 -18.04 13.67 0.63
CA HIS A 230 -17.92 13.65 2.10
C HIS A 230 -18.60 12.43 2.71
N GLU A 231 -19.79 12.11 2.24
CA GLU A 231 -20.59 10.99 2.77
C GLU A 231 -20.07 9.62 2.37
N VAL A 232 -19.27 9.51 1.29
CA VAL A 232 -18.72 8.23 0.82
C VAL A 232 -18.02 7.46 1.95
N LYS A 233 -17.25 8.16 2.80
CA LYS A 233 -16.57 7.50 3.93
C LYS A 233 -17.56 6.79 4.86
N LEU A 234 -18.67 7.41 5.18
CA LEU A 234 -19.66 6.87 6.11
C LEU A 234 -20.32 5.60 5.56
N ILE A 235 -20.60 5.60 4.26
CA ILE A 235 -21.15 4.42 3.56
C ILE A 235 -20.10 3.31 3.46
N VAL A 236 -18.85 3.66 3.15
CA VAL A 236 -17.75 2.68 3.07
C VAL A 236 -17.46 2.06 4.45
N ASP A 237 -17.53 2.83 5.53
CA ASP A 237 -17.38 2.30 6.89
C ASP A 237 -18.43 1.21 7.16
N LEU A 238 -19.72 1.43 6.83
CA LEU A 238 -20.79 0.42 6.98
C LEU A 238 -20.51 -0.84 6.14
N VAL A 239 -20.02 -0.67 4.90
CA VAL A 239 -19.65 -1.81 4.03
C VAL A 239 -18.51 -2.62 4.62
N VAL A 240 -17.49 -1.96 5.17
CA VAL A 240 -16.32 -2.64 5.76
C VAL A 240 -16.66 -3.33 7.06
N GLU A 241 -17.51 -2.73 7.89
CA GLU A 241 -17.91 -3.28 9.20
C GLU A 241 -18.88 -4.44 9.09
N GLY A 242 -19.82 -4.37 8.16
CA GLY A 242 -20.93 -5.35 8.12
C GLY A 242 -21.23 -5.97 6.75
N GLY A 243 -20.48 -5.59 5.71
CA GLY A 243 -20.75 -6.02 4.34
C GLY A 243 -21.87 -5.23 3.65
N LEU A 244 -22.06 -5.51 2.37
CA LEU A 244 -23.04 -4.80 1.53
C LEU A 244 -24.48 -4.96 2.04
N ALA A 245 -24.85 -6.11 2.61
CA ALA A 245 -26.20 -6.34 3.14
C ALA A 245 -26.46 -5.43 4.35
N THR A 246 -25.55 -5.40 5.33
CA THR A 246 -25.66 -4.56 6.53
C THR A 246 -25.68 -3.07 6.17
N MET A 247 -24.87 -2.64 5.21
CA MET A 247 -24.91 -1.26 4.71
C MET A 247 -26.32 -0.93 4.19
N ARG A 248 -26.93 -1.80 3.37
CA ARG A 248 -28.27 -1.61 2.81
C ARG A 248 -29.36 -1.57 3.89
N ASP A 249 -29.27 -2.46 4.86
CA ASP A 249 -30.18 -2.46 6.03
C ASP A 249 -30.07 -1.20 6.89
N SER A 250 -28.93 -0.50 6.82
CA SER A 250 -28.65 0.70 7.62
C SER A 250 -29.03 2.01 6.95
N ILE A 251 -29.36 1.99 5.66
CA ILE A 251 -29.76 3.19 4.88
C ILE A 251 -31.29 3.21 4.68
N SER A 252 -31.80 4.31 4.11
CA SER A 252 -33.23 4.42 3.81
C SER A 252 -33.66 3.48 2.67
N ASN A 253 -34.91 3.03 2.70
CA ASN A 253 -35.49 2.22 1.62
C ASN A 253 -35.37 2.91 0.25
N THR A 254 -35.41 4.23 0.22
CA THR A 254 -35.24 5.03 -1.01
C THR A 254 -33.83 4.91 -1.55
N ALA A 255 -32.81 4.97 -0.69
CA ALA A 255 -31.41 4.80 -1.06
C ALA A 255 -31.14 3.36 -1.50
N GLU A 256 -31.63 2.37 -0.76
CA GLU A 256 -31.51 0.95 -1.10
C GLU A 256 -32.15 0.63 -2.47
N TYR A 257 -33.38 1.16 -2.72
CA TYR A 257 -34.01 1.00 -4.03
C TYR A 257 -33.20 1.65 -5.16
N GLY A 258 -32.61 2.82 -4.90
CA GLY A 258 -31.70 3.50 -5.81
C GLY A 258 -30.47 2.67 -6.13
N ASP A 259 -29.84 2.08 -5.11
CA ASP A 259 -28.67 1.17 -5.23
C ASP A 259 -28.99 0.01 -6.19
N TYR A 260 -30.02 -0.76 -5.92
CA TYR A 260 -30.38 -1.91 -6.75
C TYR A 260 -30.77 -1.55 -8.19
N THR A 261 -31.40 -0.41 -8.40
CA THR A 261 -32.01 -0.08 -9.69
C THR A 261 -31.17 0.85 -10.55
N ARG A 262 -30.27 1.67 -9.97
CA ARG A 262 -29.43 2.66 -10.68
C ARG A 262 -27.95 2.27 -10.63
N GLY A 263 -27.47 1.66 -9.58
CA GLY A 263 -26.08 1.18 -9.48
C GLY A 263 -25.64 0.37 -10.71
N PRO A 264 -26.41 -0.65 -11.16
CA PRO A 264 -26.06 -1.42 -12.36
C PRO A 264 -26.06 -0.64 -13.68
N ARG A 265 -26.63 0.57 -13.72
CA ARG A 265 -26.57 1.45 -14.90
C ARG A 265 -25.27 2.26 -14.95
N VAL A 266 -24.68 2.54 -13.80
CA VAL A 266 -23.37 3.22 -13.66
C VAL A 266 -22.24 2.21 -13.85
N VAL A 267 -22.26 1.12 -13.09
CA VAL A 267 -21.30 0.02 -13.23
C VAL A 267 -21.97 -1.11 -14.02
N ASN A 268 -21.95 -1.00 -15.34
CA ASN A 268 -22.60 -1.89 -16.29
C ASN A 268 -21.60 -2.87 -16.95
N GLU A 269 -22.06 -3.64 -17.95
CA GLU A 269 -21.19 -4.59 -18.68
C GLU A 269 -20.06 -3.92 -19.46
N GLN A 270 -20.23 -2.67 -19.91
CA GLN A 270 -19.14 -1.92 -20.55
C GLN A 270 -18.05 -1.56 -19.52
N THR A 271 -18.46 -1.11 -18.34
CA THR A 271 -17.53 -0.87 -17.21
C THR A 271 -16.76 -2.13 -16.85
N LYS A 272 -17.45 -3.29 -16.75
CA LYS A 272 -16.78 -4.58 -16.49
C LYS A 272 -15.84 -5.00 -17.62
N ALA A 273 -16.19 -4.70 -18.87
CA ALA A 273 -15.32 -4.98 -20.02
C ALA A 273 -14.02 -4.17 -19.94
N GLU A 274 -14.10 -2.90 -19.53
CA GLU A 274 -12.92 -2.06 -19.31
C GLU A 274 -12.08 -2.56 -18.12
N MET A 275 -12.70 -2.95 -17.02
CA MET A 275 -11.99 -3.58 -15.89
C MET A 275 -11.21 -4.83 -16.32
N ARG A 276 -11.80 -5.69 -17.18
CA ARG A 276 -11.10 -6.85 -17.72
C ARG A 276 -9.94 -6.46 -18.65
N LYS A 277 -10.03 -5.32 -19.33
CA LYS A 277 -8.95 -4.81 -20.17
C LYS A 277 -7.81 -4.28 -19.29
N ILE A 278 -8.10 -3.48 -18.28
CA ILE A 278 -7.12 -3.01 -17.29
C ILE A 278 -6.37 -4.19 -16.66
N LEU A 279 -7.08 -5.24 -16.24
CA LEU A 279 -6.45 -6.44 -15.72
C LEU A 279 -5.48 -7.09 -16.73
N ARG A 280 -5.88 -7.19 -18.01
CA ARG A 280 -4.97 -7.73 -19.05
C ARG A 280 -3.76 -6.84 -19.30
N GLU A 281 -3.89 -5.53 -19.24
CA GLU A 281 -2.78 -4.58 -19.36
C GLU A 281 -1.78 -4.73 -18.20
N ILE A 282 -2.25 -5.00 -16.99
CA ILE A 282 -1.42 -5.36 -15.84
C ILE A 282 -0.71 -6.70 -16.09
N GLN A 283 -1.46 -7.75 -16.41
CA GLN A 283 -0.93 -9.11 -16.59
C GLN A 283 0.09 -9.22 -17.72
N SER A 284 -0.10 -8.44 -18.79
CA SER A 284 0.83 -8.40 -19.93
C SER A 284 2.10 -7.57 -19.67
N GLY A 285 2.17 -6.84 -18.54
CA GLY A 285 3.25 -5.89 -18.26
C GLY A 285 3.15 -4.57 -19.02
N GLN A 286 2.04 -4.33 -19.74
CA GLN A 286 1.84 -3.07 -20.46
C GLN A 286 1.86 -1.88 -19.48
N PHE A 287 1.06 -1.93 -18.42
CA PHE A 287 1.03 -0.89 -17.38
C PHE A 287 2.41 -0.68 -16.76
N ALA A 288 3.10 -1.76 -16.39
CA ALA A 288 4.43 -1.68 -15.79
C ALA A 288 5.43 -0.98 -16.72
N ARG A 289 5.41 -1.31 -18.01
CA ARG A 289 6.25 -0.65 -19.03
C ARG A 289 5.94 0.84 -19.13
N GLU A 290 4.66 1.21 -19.19
CA GLU A 290 4.23 2.60 -19.29
C GLU A 290 4.69 3.39 -18.05
N PHE A 291 4.47 2.86 -16.85
CA PHE A 291 4.89 3.48 -15.59
C PHE A 291 6.42 3.65 -15.51
N VAL A 292 7.18 2.62 -15.86
CA VAL A 292 8.66 2.66 -15.85
C VAL A 292 9.18 3.70 -16.84
N LEU A 293 8.66 3.73 -18.08
CA LEU A 293 9.08 4.68 -19.10
C LEU A 293 8.70 6.12 -18.73
N GLU A 294 7.50 6.34 -18.20
CA GLU A 294 7.06 7.64 -17.70
C GLU A 294 8.03 8.17 -16.62
N ASN A 295 8.43 7.30 -15.69
CA ASN A 295 9.40 7.67 -14.66
C ASN A 295 10.78 7.95 -15.21
N GLN A 296 11.28 7.14 -16.15
CA GLN A 296 12.58 7.34 -16.80
C GLN A 296 12.64 8.64 -17.62
N SER A 297 11.52 9.07 -18.20
CA SER A 297 11.42 10.33 -18.96
C SER A 297 11.30 11.59 -18.08
N GLY A 298 11.31 11.46 -16.75
CA GLY A 298 11.16 12.57 -15.80
C GLY A 298 9.72 12.92 -15.44
N LYS A 299 8.78 12.03 -15.67
CA LYS A 299 7.35 12.12 -15.24
C LYS A 299 6.57 13.28 -15.87
N PRO A 300 6.71 13.60 -17.17
CA PRO A 300 6.05 14.75 -17.77
C PRO A 300 4.53 14.65 -17.75
N GLY A 301 3.97 13.49 -18.13
CA GLY A 301 2.54 13.23 -18.13
C GLY A 301 2.00 13.16 -16.70
N PHE A 302 2.67 12.45 -15.81
CA PHE A 302 2.27 12.32 -14.42
C PHE A 302 2.25 13.67 -13.69
N THR A 303 3.22 14.55 -13.96
CA THR A 303 3.26 15.90 -13.41
C THR A 303 2.12 16.78 -13.94
N ALA A 304 1.80 16.65 -15.24
CA ALA A 304 0.68 17.36 -15.85
C ALA A 304 -0.66 16.92 -15.24
N MET A 305 -0.90 15.62 -15.11
CA MET A 305 -2.09 15.08 -14.47
C MET A 305 -2.24 15.54 -13.03
N ARG A 306 -1.16 15.51 -12.22
CA ARG A 306 -1.19 16.03 -10.84
C ARG A 306 -1.63 17.46 -10.74
N ARG A 307 -1.16 18.32 -11.65
CA ARG A 307 -1.57 19.73 -11.69
C ARG A 307 -3.05 19.88 -12.04
N GLN A 308 -3.51 19.20 -13.10
CA GLN A 308 -4.90 19.24 -13.54
C GLN A 308 -5.87 18.78 -12.44
N GLU A 309 -5.53 17.67 -11.77
CA GLU A 309 -6.35 17.13 -10.68
C GLU A 309 -6.37 18.05 -9.45
N ALA A 310 -5.25 18.70 -9.11
CA ALA A 310 -5.21 19.65 -8.00
C ALA A 310 -6.01 20.94 -8.27
N GLU A 311 -6.20 21.30 -9.53
CA GLU A 311 -6.98 22.47 -9.97
C GLU A 311 -8.46 22.13 -10.21
N HIS A 312 -8.88 20.88 -10.05
CA HIS A 312 -10.27 20.47 -10.27
C HIS A 312 -11.23 21.18 -9.30
N PRO A 313 -12.42 21.63 -9.74
CA PRO A 313 -13.37 22.37 -8.89
C PRO A 313 -13.72 21.65 -7.57
N ILE A 314 -13.81 20.32 -7.56
CA ILE A 314 -14.07 19.55 -6.35
C ILE A 314 -12.97 19.73 -5.29
N GLU A 315 -11.70 19.88 -5.71
CA GLU A 315 -10.59 20.13 -4.77
C GLU A 315 -10.60 21.57 -4.23
N VAL A 316 -10.95 22.54 -5.07
CA VAL A 316 -11.08 23.95 -4.68
C VAL A 316 -12.18 24.10 -3.63
N VAL A 317 -13.38 23.62 -3.91
CA VAL A 317 -14.52 23.64 -2.98
C VAL A 317 -14.21 22.81 -1.72
N GLY A 318 -13.67 21.63 -1.92
CA GLY A 318 -13.34 20.73 -0.82
C GLY A 318 -12.30 21.28 0.15
N LYS A 319 -11.34 22.08 -0.32
CA LYS A 319 -10.35 22.75 0.54
C LYS A 319 -11.03 23.68 1.54
N ASP A 320 -11.96 24.49 1.08
CA ASP A 320 -12.66 25.46 1.93
C ASP A 320 -13.58 24.73 2.92
N LEU A 321 -14.32 23.73 2.47
CA LEU A 321 -15.18 22.93 3.35
C LEU A 321 -14.39 22.15 4.40
N ARG A 322 -13.29 21.50 4.03
CA ARG A 322 -12.43 20.79 4.98
C ARG A 322 -11.82 21.73 6.04
N ALA A 323 -11.56 22.98 5.68
CA ALA A 323 -11.06 23.98 6.64
C ALA A 323 -12.09 24.37 7.72
N MET A 324 -13.39 24.15 7.47
CA MET A 324 -14.46 24.41 8.44
C MET A 324 -14.60 23.30 9.49
N PHE A 325 -14.07 22.10 9.22
CA PHE A 325 -14.16 20.98 10.16
C PHE A 325 -12.99 20.98 11.15
N SER A 326 -13.27 21.44 12.39
CA SER A 326 -12.25 21.58 13.43
C SER A 326 -11.59 20.25 13.87
N TRP A 327 -12.27 19.13 13.63
CA TRP A 327 -11.79 17.78 13.98
C TRP A 327 -10.94 17.10 12.89
N LEU A 328 -10.90 17.64 11.68
CA LEU A 328 -10.00 17.14 10.66
C LEU A 328 -8.58 17.64 10.96
N LYS A 329 -7.65 16.70 11.17
CA LYS A 329 -6.24 17.06 11.28
C LYS A 329 -5.81 17.71 9.96
N LYS A 330 -5.22 18.91 10.02
CA LYS A 330 -4.55 19.50 8.87
C LYS A 330 -3.42 18.55 8.45
N VAL A 331 -3.57 17.97 7.27
CA VAL A 331 -2.55 17.08 6.67
C VAL A 331 -1.42 17.93 6.10
#